data_f45eb14a9ae68c946e58704aa6b0c78e
#
_entry.id   f45eb14a9ae68c946e58704aa6b0c78e
#
_cell.length_a   1.000
_cell.length_b   1.000
_cell.length_c   1.000
_cell.angle_alpha   90.00
_cell.angle_beta   90.00
_cell.angle_gamma   90.00
#
_symmetry.space_group_name_H-M   'P 1'
#
loop_
_entity.id
_entity.type
_entity.pdbx_description
1 polymer ?
#
loop_
_entity_poly.entity_id
_entity_poly.type
_entity_poly.pdbx_seq_one_letter_code
_entity_poly.pdbx_strand_id
1 'polypeptide(L)' 'MKLGNNLRRLRFEAGEISQETLAAGVDVSRQTIISLEKGRYVPSTVLALKLARFFNTQVEEIFYLEN' A
#
# COMPACT_ATOMS: atom_id res chain seq x y z
N MET A 1 2.91 5.68 18.44
CA MET A 1 3.10 5.95 17.02
C MET A 1 2.18 5.13 16.17
N LYS A 2 1.72 5.68 15.08
CA LYS A 2 0.88 4.98 14.12
C LYS A 2 1.63 4.86 12.81
N LEU A 3 1.25 3.87 12.03
CA LEU A 3 1.77 3.72 10.68
C LEU A 3 0.82 4.42 9.70
N GLY A 4 1.34 5.42 9.01
CA GLY A 4 0.60 6.08 7.94
C GLY A 4 1.07 5.57 6.59
N ASN A 5 0.32 5.88 5.53
CA ASN A 5 0.72 5.42 4.21
C ASN A 5 0.21 6.37 3.12
N ASN A 6 0.84 6.24 1.96
CA ASN A 6 0.54 7.01 0.76
C ASN A 6 -0.04 6.13 -0.35
N LEU A 7 -0.61 4.98 0.00
CA LEU A 7 -1.06 4.01 -1.01
C LEU A 7 -2.09 4.59 -1.97
N ARG A 8 -3.07 5.31 -1.44
CA ARG A 8 -4.11 5.89 -2.27
C ARG A 8 -3.53 6.89 -3.27
N ARG A 9 -2.62 7.75 -2.80
CA ARG A 9 -1.95 8.72 -3.67
C ARG A 9 -1.14 8.02 -4.75
N LEU A 10 -0.40 6.98 -4.37
CA LEU A 10 0.42 6.24 -5.33
C LEU A 10 -0.43 5.56 -6.39
N ARG A 11 -1.60 5.00 -6.00
CA ARG A 11 -2.51 4.42 -6.98
C ARG A 11 -2.97 5.49 -7.98
N PHE A 12 -3.29 6.65 -7.48
CA PHE A 12 -3.75 7.76 -8.31
C PHE A 12 -2.67 8.19 -9.29
N GLU A 13 -1.45 8.35 -8.79
CA GLU A 13 -0.31 8.79 -9.59
C GLU A 13 0.12 7.74 -10.61
N ALA A 14 -0.18 6.49 -10.36
CA ALA A 14 0.15 5.39 -11.26
C ALA A 14 -0.89 5.17 -12.36
N GLY A 15 -1.78 6.14 -12.59
CA GLY A 15 -2.81 6.02 -13.61
C GLY A 15 -4.19 5.70 -13.04
N GLU A 16 -4.45 6.10 -11.81
CA GLU A 16 -5.75 5.90 -11.13
C GLU A 16 -6.13 4.43 -11.05
N ILE A 17 -5.16 3.57 -10.76
CA ILE A 17 -5.44 2.14 -10.67
C ILE A 17 -6.35 1.86 -9.47
N SER A 18 -7.21 0.85 -9.63
CA SER A 18 -8.18 0.50 -8.60
C SER A 18 -7.51 -0.25 -7.44
N GLN A 19 -8.20 -0.29 -6.31
CA GLN A 19 -7.78 -1.12 -5.18
C GLN A 19 -7.71 -2.59 -5.59
N GLU A 20 -8.62 -3.02 -6.44
CA GLU A 20 -8.65 -4.40 -6.93
C GLU A 20 -7.42 -4.72 -7.79
N THR A 21 -7.04 -3.80 -8.68
CA THR A 21 -5.86 -3.97 -9.51
C THR A 21 -4.61 -4.05 -8.65
N LEU A 22 -4.49 -3.16 -7.66
CA LEU A 22 -3.36 -3.20 -6.75
C LEU A 22 -3.31 -4.51 -5.97
N ALA A 23 -4.46 -4.94 -5.45
CA ALA A 23 -4.55 -6.18 -4.68
C ALA A 23 -4.07 -7.37 -5.50
N ALA A 24 -4.53 -7.47 -6.74
CA ALA A 24 -4.11 -8.54 -7.64
C ALA A 24 -2.59 -8.48 -7.90
N GLY A 25 -2.06 -7.28 -8.07
CA GLY A 25 -0.63 -7.08 -8.35
C GLY A 25 0.29 -7.48 -7.21
N VAL A 26 -0.20 -7.46 -5.97
CA VAL A 26 0.61 -7.85 -4.80
C VAL A 26 0.06 -9.10 -4.11
N ASP A 27 -0.86 -9.79 -4.77
CA ASP A 27 -1.35 -11.10 -4.38
C ASP A 27 -2.05 -11.11 -3.01
N VAL A 28 -2.93 -10.14 -2.80
CA VAL A 28 -3.77 -10.09 -1.60
C VAL A 28 -5.20 -9.78 -2.01
N SER A 29 -6.14 -9.87 -1.06
CA SER A 29 -7.53 -9.51 -1.34
C SER A 29 -7.70 -7.99 -1.41
N ARG A 30 -8.76 -7.57 -2.11
CA ARG A 30 -9.11 -6.15 -2.16
C ARG A 30 -9.35 -5.61 -0.75
N GLN A 31 -10.00 -6.42 0.12
CA GLN A 31 -10.27 -6.02 1.50
C GLN A 31 -8.99 -5.69 2.25
N THR A 32 -7.91 -6.43 1.99
CA THR A 32 -6.61 -6.14 2.59
C THR A 32 -6.12 -4.75 2.20
N ILE A 33 -6.25 -4.40 0.92
CA ILE A 33 -5.84 -3.06 0.46
C ILE A 33 -6.70 -1.98 1.11
N ILE A 34 -8.02 -2.21 1.19
CA ILE A 34 -8.92 -1.27 1.85
C ILE A 34 -8.48 -1.03 3.29
N SER A 35 -8.21 -2.09 4.02
CA SER A 35 -7.79 -1.99 5.42
C SER A 35 -6.44 -1.31 5.57
N LEU A 36 -5.51 -1.60 4.66
CA LEU A 36 -4.20 -0.93 4.65
C LEU A 36 -4.35 0.56 4.46
N GLU A 37 -5.13 0.98 3.46
CA GLU A 37 -5.28 2.40 3.15
C GLU A 37 -5.94 3.16 4.28
N LYS A 38 -6.81 2.50 5.05
CA LYS A 38 -7.46 3.11 6.21
C LYS A 38 -6.61 3.09 7.47
N GLY A 39 -5.43 2.50 7.42
CA GLY A 39 -4.55 2.42 8.58
C GLY A 39 -5.00 1.41 9.62
N ARG A 40 -5.87 0.46 9.26
CA ARG A 40 -6.39 -0.53 10.19
C ARG A 40 -5.62 -1.84 10.19
N TYR A 41 -4.59 -1.92 9.37
CA TYR A 41 -3.85 -3.16 9.18
C TYR A 41 -2.39 -2.81 8.92
N VAL A 42 -1.49 -3.45 9.66
CA VAL A 42 -0.05 -3.27 9.46
C VAL A 42 0.41 -4.39 8.53
N PRO A 43 1.01 -4.06 7.40
CA PRO A 43 1.41 -5.09 6.43
C PRO A 43 2.58 -5.91 6.95
N SER A 44 2.67 -7.16 6.51
CA SER A 44 3.88 -7.94 6.71
C SER A 44 5.03 -7.30 5.93
N THR A 45 6.26 -7.64 6.31
CA THR A 45 7.43 -7.18 5.58
C THR A 45 7.37 -7.61 4.11
N VAL A 46 6.90 -8.83 3.86
CA VAL A 46 6.78 -9.34 2.49
C VAL A 46 5.81 -8.48 1.67
N LEU A 47 4.65 -8.17 2.25
CA LEU A 47 3.67 -7.34 1.54
C LEU A 47 4.20 -5.93 1.30
N ALA A 48 4.88 -5.35 2.30
CA ALA A 48 5.46 -4.02 2.15
C ALA A 48 6.46 -3.99 0.99
N LEU A 49 7.29 -5.02 0.88
CA LEU A 49 8.27 -5.11 -0.21
C LEU A 49 7.59 -5.31 -1.56
N LYS A 50 6.52 -6.10 -1.61
CA LYS A 50 5.75 -6.29 -2.84
C LYS A 50 5.12 -4.98 -3.31
N LEU A 51 4.59 -4.19 -2.37
CA LEU A 51 4.01 -2.89 -2.69
C LEU A 51 5.07 -1.94 -3.23
N ALA A 52 6.24 -1.92 -2.60
CA ALA A 52 7.34 -1.07 -3.06
C ALA A 52 7.76 -1.46 -4.48
N ARG A 53 7.83 -2.75 -4.75
CA ARG A 53 8.18 -3.24 -6.09
C ARG A 53 7.10 -2.89 -7.11
N PHE A 54 5.83 -3.04 -6.73
CA PHE A 54 4.71 -2.71 -7.62
C PHE A 54 4.77 -1.26 -8.08
N PHE A 55 5.04 -0.34 -7.14
CA PHE A 55 5.10 1.09 -7.46
C PHE A 55 6.49 1.55 -7.88
N ASN A 56 7.46 0.64 -7.95
CA ASN A 56 8.85 0.96 -8.29
C ASN A 56 9.39 2.06 -7.41
N THR A 57 9.23 1.91 -6.11
CA THR A 57 9.65 2.90 -5.12
C THR A 57 10.17 2.18 -3.88
N GLN A 58 10.53 2.93 -2.86
CA GLN A 58 11.03 2.38 -1.61
C GLN A 58 9.90 2.30 -0.59
N VAL A 59 10.04 1.39 0.38
CA VAL A 59 9.04 1.21 1.43
C VAL A 59 8.78 2.53 2.15
N GLU A 60 9.82 3.31 2.42
CA GLU A 60 9.71 4.57 3.13
C GLU A 60 8.94 5.64 2.35
N GLU A 61 8.80 5.47 1.05
CA GLU A 61 7.97 6.37 0.24
C GLU A 61 6.49 6.00 0.34
N ILE A 62 6.20 4.77 0.80
CA ILE A 62 4.84 4.30 0.93
C ILE A 62 4.35 4.44 2.37
N PHE A 63 5.16 4.00 3.33
CA PHE A 63 4.79 3.94 4.75
C PHE A 63 5.66 4.88 5.56
N TYR A 64 5.04 5.50 6.58
CA TYR A 64 5.75 6.42 7.46
C TYR A 64 5.14 6.34 8.86
N LEU A 65 5.91 6.78 9.83
CA LEU A 65 5.44 6.79 11.21
C LEU A 65 4.81 8.13 11.53
N GLU A 66 3.63 8.07 12.15
CA GLU A 66 2.91 9.26 12.62
C GLU A 66 2.99 9.34 14.14
N ASN A 67 3.09 10.53 14.65
CA ASN A 67 3.03 10.75 16.12
C ASN A 67 1.60 10.80 16.60
#